data_dbac9bea257d83e5e11a79707123860f
#
_entry.id   dbac9bea257d83e5e11a79707123860f
#
_cell.length_a   1.000
_cell.length_b   1.000
_cell.length_c   1.000
_cell.angle_alpha   90.00
_cell.angle_beta   90.00
_cell.angle_gamma   90.00
#
_symmetry.space_group_name_H-M   'P 1'
#
loop_
_entity.id
_entity.type
_entity.pdbx_description
1 polymer ?
#
loop_
_entity_poly.entity_id
_entity_poly.type
_entity_poly.pdbx_seq_one_letter_code
_entity_poly.pdbx_strand_id
1 'polypeptide(L)'
;TTEIYTLSLHDALPLCVSMTVNNEVGTLEPIKELAAIAHEHKVLFHTDAVQAVGNIEIDVKDLGVDYLSASAHKIYGPKGIGALYMKKGKTLGAYLHGGAQEKKKRAGTENIPGIVGFGKAAELAKENLSAHREHSMKLRDHLVRRVMKEIPNTFFNGPDIEDENERMLRHPGNANFIFEYIEGESMLLMLDDKGIAVSTGSACSSESLVPSHVLAAMGMPSEIIHGTLRMTVGDFTTMEDVDYAVDELKKVVSKLRDWSSVSEEKGW
;
A
#
# COMPACT_ATOMS: atom_id res chain seq x y z
N THR A 1 13.45 35.02 6.47
CA THR A 1 12.54 33.86 6.20
C THR A 1 13.16 32.54 6.67
N THR A 2 14.48 32.37 6.54
CA THR A 2 15.19 31.13 6.93
C THR A 2 15.20 30.94 8.46
N GLU A 3 15.30 32.02 9.23
CA GLU A 3 15.29 31.95 10.69
C GLU A 3 13.95 31.54 11.30
N ILE A 4 12.83 31.92 10.66
CA ILE A 4 11.48 31.52 11.12
C ILE A 4 11.28 30.02 11.00
N TYR A 5 11.78 29.39 9.90
CA TYR A 5 11.72 27.94 9.72
C TYR A 5 12.62 27.19 10.70
N THR A 6 13.78 27.73 11.02
CA THR A 6 14.72 27.12 11.98
C THR A 6 14.17 27.13 13.39
N LEU A 7 13.53 28.23 13.82
CA LEU A 7 12.89 28.34 15.14
C LEU A 7 11.69 27.39 15.29
N SER A 8 10.85 27.22 14.24
CA SER A 8 9.71 26.32 14.27
C SER A 8 10.11 24.83 14.31
N LEU A 9 11.26 24.48 13.75
CA LEU A 9 11.81 23.11 13.80
C LEU A 9 12.43 22.78 15.17
N HIS A 10 12.97 23.76 15.88
CA HIS A 10 13.52 23.56 17.22
C HIS A 10 12.47 23.39 18.32
N ASP A 11 11.27 23.95 18.13
CA ASP A 11 10.17 23.85 19.10
C ASP A 11 9.21 22.69 18.76
N ALA A 12 9.31 22.08 17.58
CA ALA A 12 8.52 20.91 17.22
C ALA A 12 9.09 19.67 17.92
N LEU A 13 8.23 18.92 18.62
CA LEU A 13 8.59 17.59 19.10
C LEU A 13 8.95 16.72 17.89
N PRO A 14 10.12 16.08 17.86
CA PRO A 14 10.49 15.24 16.76
C PRO A 14 9.50 14.09 16.60
N LEU A 15 9.08 13.83 15.36
CA LEU A 15 8.14 12.79 15.00
C LEU A 15 8.76 11.92 13.91
N CYS A 16 8.87 10.63 14.18
CA CYS A 16 9.19 9.63 13.17
C CYS A 16 7.88 9.08 12.57
N VAL A 17 7.83 8.96 11.26
CA VAL A 17 6.67 8.42 10.53
C VAL A 17 7.11 7.29 9.63
N SER A 18 6.42 6.13 9.72
CA SER A 18 6.60 5.02 8.79
C SER A 18 5.26 4.37 8.45
N MET A 19 5.13 3.80 7.25
CA MET A 19 3.99 2.95 6.92
C MET A 19 4.13 1.61 7.63
N THR A 20 3.01 1.01 8.09
CA THR A 20 3.02 -0.39 8.57
C THR A 20 3.19 -1.37 7.42
N VAL A 21 2.55 -1.06 6.29
CA VAL A 21 2.62 -1.87 5.06
C VAL A 21 2.83 -0.93 3.89
N ASN A 22 3.86 -1.17 3.09
CA ASN A 22 4.10 -0.40 1.88
C ASN A 22 2.97 -0.66 0.87
N ASN A 23 2.38 0.41 0.34
CA ASN A 23 1.21 0.34 -0.55
C ASN A 23 1.56 -0.09 -1.99
N GLU A 24 2.82 -0.07 -2.38
CA GLU A 24 3.27 -0.46 -3.72
C GLU A 24 3.74 -1.91 -3.75
N VAL A 25 4.76 -2.24 -2.98
CA VAL A 25 5.39 -3.57 -2.98
C VAL A 25 4.85 -4.52 -1.92
N GLY A 26 4.04 -4.02 -1.00
CA GLY A 26 3.36 -4.83 0.02
C GLY A 26 4.22 -5.25 1.21
N THR A 27 5.47 -4.78 1.33
CA THR A 27 6.35 -5.11 2.46
C THR A 27 5.76 -4.63 3.79
N LEU A 28 5.80 -5.49 4.80
CA LEU A 28 5.48 -5.16 6.19
C LEU A 28 6.73 -4.60 6.87
N GLU A 29 6.59 -3.40 7.46
CA GLU A 29 7.69 -2.75 8.18
C GLU A 29 7.74 -3.20 9.65
N PRO A 30 8.91 -3.28 10.28
CA PRO A 30 9.10 -3.69 11.67
C PRO A 30 8.73 -2.55 12.64
N ILE A 31 7.44 -2.18 12.67
CA ILE A 31 6.92 -0.99 13.39
C ILE A 31 7.23 -1.03 14.87
N LYS A 32 7.13 -2.21 15.51
CA LYS A 32 7.40 -2.36 16.95
C LYS A 32 8.83 -1.98 17.30
N GLU A 33 9.78 -2.47 16.53
CA GLU A 33 11.21 -2.20 16.67
C GLU A 33 11.52 -0.72 16.38
N LEU A 34 10.95 -0.19 15.29
CA LEU A 34 11.13 1.23 14.92
C LEU A 34 10.56 2.18 15.97
N ALA A 35 9.38 1.87 16.52
CA ALA A 35 8.78 2.65 17.59
C ALA A 35 9.62 2.60 18.88
N ALA A 36 10.19 1.44 19.23
CA ALA A 36 11.08 1.29 20.39
C ALA A 36 12.33 2.17 20.23
N ILE A 37 12.99 2.11 19.07
CA ILE A 37 14.18 2.94 18.76
C ILE A 37 13.82 4.44 18.83
N ALA A 38 12.70 4.85 18.23
CA ALA A 38 12.25 6.25 18.31
C ALA A 38 12.07 6.71 19.75
N HIS A 39 11.48 5.89 20.61
CA HIS A 39 11.26 6.21 22.03
C HIS A 39 12.56 6.28 22.83
N GLU A 40 13.55 5.45 22.55
CA GLU A 40 14.89 5.55 23.15
C GLU A 40 15.50 6.93 22.89
N HIS A 41 15.24 7.50 21.71
CA HIS A 41 15.68 8.83 21.32
C HIS A 41 14.69 9.96 21.71
N LYS A 42 13.64 9.66 22.49
CA LYS A 42 12.56 10.59 22.88
C LYS A 42 11.81 11.20 21.69
N VAL A 43 11.72 10.46 20.61
CA VAL A 43 10.98 10.81 19.39
C VAL A 43 9.60 10.16 19.44
N LEU A 44 8.55 10.89 19.06
CA LEU A 44 7.21 10.34 18.89
C LEU A 44 7.17 9.47 17.62
N PHE A 45 6.33 8.43 17.64
CA PHE A 45 6.19 7.54 16.49
C PHE A 45 4.75 7.47 15.98
N HIS A 46 4.58 7.78 14.70
CA HIS A 46 3.33 7.60 13.97
C HIS A 46 3.49 6.52 12.93
N THR A 47 2.51 5.64 12.82
CA THR A 47 2.44 4.72 11.69
C THR A 47 1.22 4.97 10.82
N ASP A 48 1.43 4.98 9.51
CA ASP A 48 0.34 4.86 8.54
C ASP A 48 -0.01 3.37 8.39
N ALA A 49 -1.14 2.98 8.99
CA ALA A 49 -1.65 1.62 8.94
C ALA A 49 -2.81 1.45 7.95
N VAL A 50 -2.96 2.38 7.00
CA VAL A 50 -4.07 2.37 6.02
C VAL A 50 -4.09 1.06 5.21
N GLN A 51 -2.93 0.50 4.86
CA GLN A 51 -2.84 -0.78 4.15
C GLN A 51 -2.80 -1.99 5.10
N ALA A 52 -2.64 -1.78 6.40
CA ALA A 52 -2.47 -2.84 7.40
C ALA A 52 -3.78 -3.25 8.06
N VAL A 53 -4.58 -2.24 8.48
CA VAL A 53 -5.87 -2.49 9.16
C VAL A 53 -6.79 -3.33 8.29
N GLY A 54 -7.31 -4.41 8.87
CA GLY A 54 -8.18 -5.37 8.17
C GLY A 54 -7.45 -6.41 7.30
N ASN A 55 -6.14 -6.26 7.10
CA ASN A 55 -5.31 -7.20 6.33
C ASN A 55 -4.35 -7.99 7.20
N ILE A 56 -3.86 -7.39 8.28
CA ILE A 56 -3.00 -8.03 9.28
C ILE A 56 -3.49 -7.70 10.69
N GLU A 57 -3.03 -8.44 11.67
CA GLU A 57 -3.34 -8.15 13.07
C GLU A 57 -2.65 -6.86 13.53
N ILE A 58 -3.41 -5.97 14.15
CA ILE A 58 -2.93 -4.69 14.67
C ILE A 58 -3.32 -4.56 16.15
N ASP A 59 -2.33 -4.54 17.02
CA ASP A 59 -2.48 -4.12 18.42
C ASP A 59 -1.59 -2.91 18.68
N VAL A 60 -2.21 -1.74 18.83
CA VAL A 60 -1.49 -0.47 19.08
C VAL A 60 -0.69 -0.46 20.38
N LYS A 61 -1.05 -1.33 21.36
CA LYS A 61 -0.32 -1.45 22.62
C LYS A 61 0.93 -2.28 22.42
N ASP A 62 0.84 -3.37 21.68
CA ASP A 62 1.99 -4.21 21.34
C ASP A 62 2.96 -3.48 20.41
N LEU A 63 2.45 -2.79 19.38
CA LEU A 63 3.26 -1.96 18.48
C LEU A 63 3.94 -0.79 19.19
N GLY A 64 3.40 -0.33 20.31
CA GLY A 64 3.99 0.77 21.10
C GLY A 64 3.84 2.18 20.48
N VAL A 65 3.17 2.33 19.36
CA VAL A 65 3.04 3.58 18.60
C VAL A 65 2.31 4.68 19.37
N ASP A 66 2.65 5.94 19.12
CA ASP A 66 1.97 7.09 19.69
C ASP A 66 0.76 7.52 18.87
N TYR A 67 0.83 7.34 17.55
CA TYR A 67 -0.25 7.65 16.60
C TYR A 67 -0.37 6.55 15.55
N LEU A 68 -1.59 6.34 15.06
CA LEU A 68 -1.85 5.42 13.96
C LEU A 68 -2.98 5.96 13.08
N SER A 69 -2.77 5.97 11.76
CA SER A 69 -3.78 6.35 10.78
C SER A 69 -4.42 5.13 10.13
N ALA A 70 -5.75 5.18 9.92
CA ALA A 70 -6.52 4.17 9.21
C ALA A 70 -7.57 4.81 8.30
N SER A 71 -7.97 4.13 7.23
CA SER A 71 -8.95 4.61 6.27
C SER A 71 -10.01 3.56 5.97
N ALA A 72 -11.28 3.97 6.02
CA ALA A 72 -12.42 3.06 5.87
C ALA A 72 -12.46 2.35 4.51
N HIS A 73 -12.14 3.07 3.43
CA HIS A 73 -12.24 2.54 2.06
C HIS A 73 -11.26 1.41 1.75
N LYS A 74 -10.27 1.15 2.61
CA LYS A 74 -9.32 0.04 2.49
C LYS A 74 -9.83 -1.26 3.10
N ILE A 75 -10.94 -1.19 3.84
CA ILE A 75 -11.62 -2.33 4.46
C ILE A 75 -13.11 -2.38 4.06
N TYR A 76 -13.40 -2.03 2.81
CA TYR A 76 -14.75 -2.03 2.23
C TYR A 76 -15.73 -1.05 2.89
N GLY A 77 -15.24 -0.09 3.67
CA GLY A 77 -16.03 1.00 4.24
C GLY A 77 -16.18 2.20 3.29
N PRO A 78 -16.91 3.25 3.71
CA PRO A 78 -17.15 4.42 2.90
C PRO A 78 -15.86 5.19 2.57
N LYS A 79 -15.79 5.78 1.37
CA LYS A 79 -14.77 6.79 1.03
C LYS A 79 -15.00 8.07 1.83
N GLY A 80 -13.94 8.86 2.04
CA GLY A 80 -14.01 10.16 2.70
C GLY A 80 -14.11 10.11 4.23
N ILE A 81 -13.83 8.96 4.85
CA ILE A 81 -13.75 8.81 6.30
C ILE A 81 -12.51 7.99 6.68
N GLY A 82 -11.84 8.41 7.74
CA GLY A 82 -10.68 7.74 8.34
C GLY A 82 -10.64 7.97 9.83
N ALA A 83 -9.69 7.34 10.51
CA ALA A 83 -9.46 7.49 11.95
C ALA A 83 -7.99 7.74 12.23
N LEU A 84 -7.74 8.55 13.26
CA LEU A 84 -6.44 8.73 13.86
C LEU A 84 -6.49 8.25 15.31
N TYR A 85 -5.78 7.14 15.58
CA TYR A 85 -5.50 6.74 16.96
C TYR A 85 -4.45 7.67 17.56
N MET A 86 -4.67 8.06 18.81
CA MET A 86 -3.71 8.81 19.60
C MET A 86 -3.59 8.20 21.00
N LYS A 87 -2.37 7.81 21.37
CA LYS A 87 -2.07 7.22 22.68
C LYS A 87 -2.43 8.19 23.81
N LYS A 88 -3.04 7.66 24.87
CA LYS A 88 -3.41 8.47 26.05
C LYS A 88 -2.20 9.23 26.60
N GLY A 89 -2.38 10.52 26.87
CA GLY A 89 -1.33 11.40 27.37
C GLY A 89 -0.54 12.11 26.27
N LYS A 90 -0.76 11.75 24.99
CA LYS A 90 -0.22 12.50 23.85
C LYS A 90 -1.20 13.59 23.41
N THR A 91 -0.66 14.61 22.77
CA THR A 91 -1.45 15.75 22.26
C THR A 91 -1.12 15.98 20.80
N LEU A 92 -2.09 16.50 20.07
CA LEU A 92 -1.94 16.94 18.68
C LEU A 92 -2.55 18.35 18.57
N GLY A 93 -1.86 19.24 17.87
CA GLY A 93 -2.39 20.55 17.53
C GLY A 93 -3.64 20.42 16.63
N ALA A 94 -4.48 21.46 16.62
CA ALA A 94 -5.61 21.49 15.70
C ALA A 94 -5.09 21.68 14.27
N TYR A 95 -5.49 20.78 13.36
CA TYR A 95 -5.20 20.91 11.94
C TYR A 95 -6.27 21.78 11.23
N LEU A 96 -7.54 21.57 11.56
CA LEU A 96 -8.66 22.41 11.08
C LEU A 96 -9.19 23.26 12.23
N HIS A 97 -9.06 24.57 12.09
CA HIS A 97 -9.53 25.56 13.07
C HIS A 97 -11.01 25.89 12.86
N GLY A 98 -11.77 26.12 13.95
CA GLY A 98 -13.19 26.46 13.92
C GLY A 98 -13.93 25.96 15.14
N GLY A 99 -15.02 25.19 14.94
CA GLY A 99 -15.85 24.63 16.01
C GLY A 99 -15.11 23.64 16.92
N ALA A 100 -15.80 23.19 17.97
CA ALA A 100 -15.22 22.36 19.02
C ALA A 100 -15.24 20.84 18.74
N GLN A 101 -15.57 20.44 17.50
CA GLN A 101 -15.63 19.04 17.10
C GLN A 101 -14.28 18.34 17.32
N GLU A 102 -14.31 17.04 17.52
CA GLU A 102 -13.13 16.21 17.81
C GLU A 102 -12.24 16.82 18.92
N LYS A 103 -12.88 17.34 19.98
CA LYS A 103 -12.20 17.99 21.11
C LYS A 103 -11.31 19.14 20.67
N LYS A 104 -11.78 19.97 19.75
CA LYS A 104 -11.08 21.11 19.12
C LYS A 104 -9.86 20.73 18.27
N LYS A 105 -9.77 19.48 17.83
CA LYS A 105 -8.63 19.04 16.99
C LYS A 105 -8.94 19.10 15.49
N ARG A 106 -10.21 18.90 15.13
CA ARG A 106 -10.67 18.94 13.74
C ARG A 106 -12.06 19.56 13.72
N ALA A 107 -12.16 20.80 13.32
CA ALA A 107 -13.43 21.52 13.18
C ALA A 107 -14.25 21.00 11.99
N GLY A 108 -15.55 21.32 12.00
CA GLY A 108 -16.52 20.91 11.00
C GLY A 108 -17.44 19.79 11.52
N THR A 109 -18.70 19.82 11.07
CA THR A 109 -19.71 18.82 11.44
C THR A 109 -19.22 17.42 11.10
N GLU A 110 -19.44 16.49 12.00
CA GLU A 110 -19.03 15.08 11.85
C GLU A 110 -19.83 14.41 10.73
N ASN A 111 -19.13 13.62 9.92
CA ASN A 111 -19.76 12.76 8.90
C ASN A 111 -20.29 11.49 9.57
N ILE A 112 -21.45 11.62 10.27
CA ILE A 112 -22.04 10.51 11.03
C ILE A 112 -22.29 9.26 10.18
N PRO A 113 -22.86 9.33 8.95
CA PRO A 113 -23.01 8.14 8.11
C PRO A 113 -21.68 7.46 7.80
N GLY A 114 -20.64 8.24 7.51
CA GLY A 114 -19.28 7.72 7.26
C GLY A 114 -18.69 7.06 8.50
N ILE A 115 -18.85 7.67 9.68
CA ILE A 115 -18.36 7.13 10.97
C ILE A 115 -19.02 5.78 11.27
N VAL A 116 -20.35 5.70 11.14
CA VAL A 116 -21.11 4.44 11.37
C VAL A 116 -20.68 3.37 10.37
N GLY A 117 -20.56 3.74 9.08
CA GLY A 117 -20.10 2.82 8.04
C GLY A 117 -18.68 2.31 8.29
N PHE A 118 -17.76 3.18 8.75
CA PHE A 118 -16.41 2.78 9.11
C PHE A 118 -16.41 1.84 10.32
N GLY A 119 -17.21 2.15 11.36
CA GLY A 119 -17.36 1.28 12.54
C GLY A 119 -17.81 -0.14 12.15
N LYS A 120 -18.81 -0.25 11.26
CA LYS A 120 -19.29 -1.56 10.78
C LYS A 120 -18.24 -2.27 9.92
N ALA A 121 -17.55 -1.56 9.05
CA ALA A 121 -16.47 -2.13 8.25
C ALA A 121 -15.33 -2.67 9.13
N ALA A 122 -14.94 -1.94 10.19
CA ALA A 122 -13.91 -2.36 11.13
C ALA A 122 -14.34 -3.61 11.94
N GLU A 123 -15.60 -3.68 12.36
CA GLU A 123 -16.17 -4.85 13.01
C GLU A 123 -16.07 -6.09 12.11
N LEU A 124 -16.56 -6.00 10.87
CA LEU A 124 -16.53 -7.09 9.90
C LEU A 124 -15.09 -7.50 9.53
N ALA A 125 -14.20 -6.53 9.34
CA ALA A 125 -12.79 -6.79 9.05
C ALA A 125 -12.12 -7.57 10.20
N LYS A 126 -12.43 -7.24 11.47
CA LYS A 126 -11.91 -7.96 12.62
C LYS A 126 -12.46 -9.39 12.70
N GLU A 127 -13.77 -9.56 12.51
CA GLU A 127 -14.44 -10.87 12.57
C GLU A 127 -13.91 -11.83 11.50
N ASN A 128 -13.62 -11.31 10.29
CA ASN A 128 -13.20 -12.10 9.14
C ASN A 128 -11.69 -12.11 8.88
N LEU A 129 -10.87 -11.49 9.73
CA LEU A 129 -9.44 -11.25 9.46
C LEU A 129 -8.67 -12.52 9.05
N SER A 130 -8.87 -13.63 9.76
CA SER A 130 -8.18 -14.89 9.46
C SER A 130 -8.57 -15.45 8.09
N ALA A 131 -9.87 -15.51 7.81
CA ALA A 131 -10.41 -16.01 6.55
C ALA A 131 -10.00 -15.12 5.37
N HIS A 132 -10.07 -13.79 5.54
CA HIS A 132 -9.59 -12.81 4.58
C HIS A 132 -8.11 -13.01 4.22
N ARG A 133 -7.25 -13.15 5.25
CA ARG A 133 -5.82 -13.36 5.05
C ARG A 133 -5.53 -14.65 4.29
N GLU A 134 -6.14 -15.76 4.70
CA GLU A 134 -5.94 -17.06 4.07
C GLU A 134 -6.39 -17.04 2.60
N HIS A 135 -7.57 -16.51 2.34
CA HIS A 135 -8.12 -16.34 1.00
C HIS A 135 -7.22 -15.48 0.11
N SER A 136 -6.88 -14.28 0.59
CA SER A 136 -6.05 -13.34 -0.17
C SER A 136 -4.64 -13.87 -0.43
N MET A 137 -4.01 -14.51 0.56
CA MET A 137 -2.68 -15.14 0.39
C MET A 137 -2.73 -16.25 -0.66
N LYS A 138 -3.76 -17.10 -0.63
CA LYS A 138 -3.91 -18.18 -1.61
C LYS A 138 -4.03 -17.64 -3.04
N LEU A 139 -4.84 -16.61 -3.25
CA LEU A 139 -5.03 -15.99 -4.55
C LEU A 139 -3.76 -15.27 -5.03
N ARG A 140 -3.12 -14.47 -4.15
CA ARG A 140 -1.85 -13.78 -4.44
C ARG A 140 -0.76 -14.77 -4.84
N ASP A 141 -0.58 -15.81 -4.07
CA ASP A 141 0.49 -16.80 -4.33
C ASP A 141 0.24 -17.53 -5.66
N HIS A 142 -1.01 -17.85 -5.98
CA HIS A 142 -1.37 -18.42 -7.27
C HIS A 142 -1.07 -17.45 -8.43
N LEU A 143 -1.49 -16.18 -8.28
CA LEU A 143 -1.19 -15.11 -9.22
C LEU A 143 0.31 -15.00 -9.50
N VAL A 144 1.10 -14.88 -8.42
CA VAL A 144 2.56 -14.69 -8.52
C VAL A 144 3.21 -15.89 -9.20
N ARG A 145 2.90 -17.12 -8.77
CA ARG A 145 3.46 -18.33 -9.38
C ARG A 145 3.14 -18.46 -10.86
N ARG A 146 1.90 -18.15 -11.25
CA ARG A 146 1.53 -18.18 -12.67
C ARG A 146 2.29 -17.12 -13.47
N VAL A 147 2.30 -15.87 -12.99
CA VAL A 147 2.99 -14.77 -13.69
C VAL A 147 4.47 -15.08 -13.87
N MET A 148 5.17 -15.45 -12.78
CA MET A 148 6.60 -15.74 -12.81
C MET A 148 6.96 -16.95 -13.68
N LYS A 149 6.08 -17.94 -13.77
CA LYS A 149 6.28 -19.14 -14.61
C LYS A 149 5.97 -18.91 -16.09
N GLU A 150 4.94 -18.10 -16.39
CA GLU A 150 4.35 -18.03 -17.74
C GLU A 150 4.77 -16.79 -18.52
N ILE A 151 5.29 -15.76 -17.86
CA ILE A 151 5.68 -14.49 -18.48
C ILE A 151 7.19 -14.25 -18.22
N PRO A 152 8.06 -14.52 -19.21
CA PRO A 152 9.49 -14.32 -19.06
C PRO A 152 9.84 -12.82 -18.89
N ASN A 153 11.06 -12.50 -18.50
CA ASN A 153 11.56 -11.13 -18.28
C ASN A 153 10.61 -10.32 -17.38
N THR A 154 10.28 -10.93 -16.24
CA THR A 154 9.39 -10.36 -15.20
C THR A 154 10.07 -10.47 -13.86
N PHE A 155 10.04 -9.39 -13.07
CA PHE A 155 10.50 -9.37 -11.68
C PHE A 155 9.31 -9.27 -10.74
N PHE A 156 9.39 -9.97 -9.62
CA PHE A 156 8.45 -9.84 -8.52
C PHE A 156 9.08 -9.02 -7.40
N ASN A 157 8.48 -7.87 -7.06
CA ASN A 157 9.06 -6.91 -6.13
C ASN A 157 8.61 -7.15 -4.70
N GLY A 158 9.52 -6.93 -3.74
CA GLY A 158 9.29 -7.10 -2.30
C GLY A 158 9.53 -8.52 -1.81
N PRO A 159 9.09 -8.90 -0.57
CA PRO A 159 9.39 -10.18 0.05
C PRO A 159 8.97 -11.39 -0.78
N ASP A 160 9.80 -12.43 -0.81
CA ASP A 160 9.56 -13.65 -1.60
C ASP A 160 8.40 -14.47 -1.00
N ILE A 161 7.56 -15.04 -1.86
CA ILE A 161 6.45 -15.90 -1.43
C ILE A 161 6.86 -17.37 -1.29
N GLU A 162 7.99 -17.77 -1.83
CA GLU A 162 8.51 -19.13 -1.74
C GLU A 162 9.35 -19.34 -0.46
N ASP A 163 9.86 -18.28 0.17
CA ASP A 163 10.39 -18.31 1.54
C ASP A 163 9.26 -18.06 2.54
N GLU A 164 9.01 -19.04 3.44
CA GLU A 164 7.92 -18.97 4.42
C GLU A 164 8.05 -17.78 5.37
N ASN A 165 9.26 -17.35 5.74
CA ASN A 165 9.49 -16.21 6.62
C ASN A 165 9.19 -14.90 5.88
N GLU A 166 9.71 -14.74 4.66
CA GLU A 166 9.47 -13.54 3.85
C GLU A 166 8.02 -13.43 3.39
N ARG A 167 7.38 -14.56 3.05
CA ARG A 167 5.96 -14.62 2.69
C ARG A 167 5.07 -13.98 3.75
N MET A 168 5.41 -14.11 5.03
CA MET A 168 4.68 -13.51 6.15
C MET A 168 4.97 -12.02 6.33
N LEU A 169 6.06 -11.50 5.75
CA LEU A 169 6.42 -10.09 5.75
C LEU A 169 5.78 -9.31 4.58
N ARG A 170 4.75 -9.87 3.97
CA ARG A 170 4.05 -9.26 2.84
C ARG A 170 2.55 -9.11 3.09
N HIS A 171 1.97 -8.02 2.59
CA HIS A 171 0.52 -7.83 2.53
C HIS A 171 -0.16 -9.04 1.85
N PRO A 172 -1.22 -9.61 2.44
CA PRO A 172 -1.81 -10.87 1.96
C PRO A 172 -2.32 -10.80 0.52
N GLY A 173 -2.85 -9.68 0.08
CA GLY A 173 -3.47 -9.53 -1.25
C GLY A 173 -2.71 -8.64 -2.23
N ASN A 174 -1.42 -8.30 -2.00
CA ASN A 174 -0.65 -7.43 -2.90
C ASN A 174 0.39 -8.22 -3.69
N ALA A 175 0.46 -7.97 -5.00
CA ALA A 175 1.52 -8.40 -5.89
C ALA A 175 1.98 -7.22 -6.76
N ASN A 176 3.28 -6.97 -6.78
CA ASN A 176 3.90 -5.93 -7.59
C ASN A 176 4.95 -6.56 -8.50
N PHE A 177 4.84 -6.29 -9.80
CA PHE A 177 5.72 -6.85 -10.82
C PHE A 177 6.35 -5.74 -11.64
N ILE A 178 7.51 -6.02 -12.21
CA ILE A 178 8.08 -5.26 -13.33
C ILE A 178 8.14 -6.20 -14.53
N PHE A 179 7.62 -5.73 -15.66
CA PHE A 179 7.70 -6.41 -16.95
C PHE A 179 8.68 -5.64 -17.83
N GLU A 180 9.82 -6.24 -18.18
CA GLU A 180 10.82 -5.57 -19.00
C GLU A 180 10.33 -5.31 -20.42
N TYR A 181 10.89 -4.25 -21.02
CA TYR A 181 10.71 -3.84 -22.42
C TYR A 181 9.34 -3.28 -22.77
N ILE A 182 8.51 -2.96 -21.79
CA ILE A 182 7.17 -2.40 -21.98
C ILE A 182 6.82 -1.38 -20.91
N GLU A 183 5.82 -0.54 -21.20
CA GLU A 183 5.32 0.49 -20.32
C GLU A 183 4.11 -0.01 -19.51
N GLY A 184 4.13 0.21 -18.21
CA GLY A 184 3.05 -0.16 -17.29
C GLY A 184 1.72 0.49 -17.63
N GLU A 185 1.73 1.76 -18.07
CA GLU A 185 0.52 2.47 -18.46
C GLU A 185 -0.17 1.82 -19.68
N SER A 186 0.61 1.37 -20.65
CA SER A 186 0.08 0.64 -21.80
C SER A 186 -0.56 -0.68 -21.38
N MET A 187 0.06 -1.42 -20.43
CA MET A 187 -0.54 -2.63 -19.85
C MET A 187 -1.85 -2.32 -19.13
N LEU A 188 -1.86 -1.26 -18.31
CA LEU A 188 -3.04 -0.84 -17.56
C LEU A 188 -4.23 -0.58 -18.48
N LEU A 189 -4.03 0.24 -19.53
CA LEU A 189 -5.09 0.58 -20.49
C LEU A 189 -5.62 -0.65 -21.24
N MET A 190 -4.73 -1.56 -21.65
CA MET A 190 -5.13 -2.77 -22.37
C MET A 190 -5.85 -3.78 -21.47
N LEU A 191 -5.49 -3.84 -20.18
CA LEU A 191 -6.17 -4.69 -19.20
C LEU A 191 -7.53 -4.11 -18.80
N ASP A 192 -7.63 -2.79 -18.69
CA ASP A 192 -8.91 -2.10 -18.44
C ASP A 192 -9.94 -2.39 -19.54
N ASP A 193 -9.52 -2.42 -20.81
CA ASP A 193 -10.37 -2.84 -21.95
C ASP A 193 -10.89 -4.30 -21.80
N LYS A 194 -10.23 -5.12 -20.99
CA LYS A 194 -10.63 -6.49 -20.66
C LYS A 194 -11.41 -6.57 -19.34
N GLY A 195 -11.75 -5.44 -18.72
CA GLY A 195 -12.42 -5.40 -17.42
C GLY A 195 -11.53 -5.74 -16.23
N ILE A 196 -10.20 -5.65 -16.38
CA ILE A 196 -9.22 -5.97 -15.34
C ILE A 196 -8.62 -4.66 -14.84
N ALA A 197 -9.00 -4.24 -13.63
CA ALA A 197 -8.46 -3.05 -12.99
C ALA A 197 -7.13 -3.35 -12.28
N VAL A 198 -6.10 -2.62 -12.67
CA VAL A 198 -4.73 -2.71 -12.11
C VAL A 198 -4.18 -1.31 -11.84
N SER A 199 -2.93 -1.21 -11.35
CA SER A 199 -2.28 0.09 -11.12
C SER A 199 -0.80 0.04 -11.48
N THR A 200 -0.26 1.15 -11.98
CA THR A 200 1.18 1.33 -12.22
C THR A 200 1.81 1.99 -10.98
N GLY A 201 2.26 1.20 -10.00
CA GLY A 201 2.86 1.73 -8.77
C GLY A 201 1.84 2.37 -7.83
N SER A 202 2.05 3.62 -7.38
CA SER A 202 1.09 4.33 -6.53
C SER A 202 -0.06 4.91 -7.36
N ALA A 203 -1.29 4.49 -7.06
CA ALA A 203 -2.49 5.02 -7.69
C ALA A 203 -2.71 6.53 -7.42
N CYS A 204 -2.05 7.09 -6.41
CA CYS A 204 -2.15 8.52 -6.04
C CYS A 204 -1.19 9.40 -6.85
N SER A 205 -0.20 8.84 -7.51
CA SER A 205 0.82 9.55 -8.31
C SER A 205 0.74 9.24 -9.81
N SER A 206 -0.33 8.61 -10.27
CA SER A 206 -0.55 8.21 -11.67
C SER A 206 -0.60 9.37 -12.68
N GLU A 207 -0.64 10.62 -12.22
CA GLU A 207 -0.55 11.81 -13.08
C GLU A 207 0.90 12.24 -13.41
N SER A 208 1.91 11.62 -12.78
CA SER A 208 3.32 11.95 -13.02
C SER A 208 4.03 10.81 -13.73
N LEU A 209 4.73 11.13 -14.82
CA LEU A 209 5.67 10.23 -15.53
C LEU A 209 6.94 9.93 -14.70
N VAL A 210 6.94 10.28 -13.40
CA VAL A 210 8.09 10.07 -12.52
C VAL A 210 8.10 8.61 -12.06
N PRO A 211 9.22 7.89 -12.19
CA PRO A 211 9.37 6.53 -11.71
C PRO A 211 9.04 6.41 -10.21
N SER A 212 8.52 5.25 -9.80
CA SER A 212 8.26 4.99 -8.38
C SER A 212 9.51 5.23 -7.53
N HIS A 213 9.41 6.16 -6.58
CA HIS A 213 10.48 6.43 -5.61
C HIS A 213 10.74 5.23 -4.68
N VAL A 214 9.73 4.37 -4.48
CA VAL A 214 9.87 3.13 -3.70
C VAL A 214 10.78 2.15 -4.42
N LEU A 215 10.50 1.86 -5.69
CA LEU A 215 11.32 0.95 -6.49
C LEU A 215 12.73 1.50 -6.74
N ALA A 216 12.85 2.82 -6.95
CA ALA A 216 14.15 3.48 -7.05
C ALA A 216 14.96 3.35 -5.74
N ALA A 217 14.31 3.52 -4.57
CA ALA A 217 14.95 3.32 -3.27
C ALA A 217 15.34 1.85 -3.00
N MET A 218 14.65 0.88 -3.62
CA MET A 218 15.01 -0.53 -3.61
C MET A 218 16.19 -0.86 -4.55
N GLY A 219 16.72 0.12 -5.29
CA GLY A 219 17.84 -0.04 -6.20
C GLY A 219 17.48 -0.55 -7.59
N MET A 220 16.19 -0.53 -7.96
CA MET A 220 15.76 -0.91 -9.29
C MET A 220 16.19 0.15 -10.32
N PRO A 221 16.75 -0.25 -11.47
CA PRO A 221 17.13 0.69 -12.53
C PRO A 221 15.91 1.47 -13.04
N SER A 222 16.10 2.78 -13.30
CA SER A 222 15.02 3.66 -13.74
C SER A 222 14.36 3.19 -15.04
N GLU A 223 15.15 2.57 -15.92
CA GLU A 223 14.74 2.07 -17.22
C GLU A 223 13.66 1.00 -17.13
N ILE A 224 13.74 0.11 -16.13
CA ILE A 224 12.78 -0.99 -15.98
C ILE A 224 11.59 -0.63 -15.08
N ILE A 225 11.70 0.39 -14.21
CA ILE A 225 10.63 0.79 -13.29
C ILE A 225 9.35 1.18 -14.04
N HIS A 226 9.48 1.74 -15.24
CA HIS A 226 8.32 2.10 -16.07
C HIS A 226 7.43 0.91 -16.45
N GLY A 227 7.98 -0.30 -16.46
CA GLY A 227 7.23 -1.55 -16.68
C GLY A 227 6.48 -2.09 -15.46
N THR A 228 6.31 -1.27 -14.42
CA THR A 228 5.67 -1.72 -13.17
C THR A 228 4.17 -1.89 -13.29
N LEU A 229 3.65 -2.99 -12.74
CA LEU A 229 2.23 -3.24 -12.57
C LEU A 229 1.96 -3.80 -11.17
N ARG A 230 1.05 -3.14 -10.43
CA ARG A 230 0.54 -3.64 -9.16
C ARG A 230 -0.81 -4.27 -9.35
N MET A 231 -0.95 -5.52 -8.93
CA MET A 231 -2.18 -6.29 -8.91
C MET A 231 -2.57 -6.59 -7.46
N THR A 232 -3.83 -6.40 -7.11
CA THR A 232 -4.33 -6.66 -5.76
C THR A 232 -5.57 -7.53 -5.81
N VAL A 233 -5.66 -8.45 -4.86
CA VAL A 233 -6.82 -9.33 -4.66
C VAL A 233 -7.50 -9.02 -3.33
N GLY A 234 -8.77 -9.36 -3.21
CA GLY A 234 -9.57 -9.13 -2.01
C GLY A 234 -10.69 -10.15 -1.86
N ASP A 235 -11.62 -9.89 -0.93
CA ASP A 235 -12.68 -10.85 -0.53
C ASP A 235 -13.57 -11.31 -1.68
N PHE A 236 -13.77 -10.46 -2.68
CA PHE A 236 -14.65 -10.75 -3.81
C PHE A 236 -13.92 -11.32 -5.02
N THR A 237 -12.60 -11.42 -4.97
CA THR A 237 -11.80 -12.02 -6.04
C THR A 237 -11.89 -13.53 -5.96
N THR A 238 -12.13 -14.20 -7.08
CA THR A 238 -12.14 -15.65 -7.19
C THR A 238 -10.84 -16.18 -7.81
N MET A 239 -10.64 -17.50 -7.78
CA MET A 239 -9.51 -18.13 -8.46
C MET A 239 -9.64 -17.99 -9.98
N GLU A 240 -10.84 -18.08 -10.47
CA GLU A 240 -11.19 -17.92 -11.89
C GLU A 240 -10.88 -16.49 -12.38
N ASP A 241 -11.11 -15.46 -11.54
CA ASP A 241 -10.73 -14.09 -11.87
C ASP A 241 -9.21 -13.94 -11.96
N VAL A 242 -8.46 -14.58 -11.07
CA VAL A 242 -7.00 -14.59 -11.11
C VAL A 242 -6.49 -15.29 -12.36
N ASP A 243 -7.06 -16.45 -12.70
CA ASP A 243 -6.68 -17.19 -13.88
C ASP A 243 -6.95 -16.38 -15.16
N TYR A 244 -8.14 -15.77 -15.26
CA TYR A 244 -8.49 -14.88 -16.36
C TYR A 244 -7.53 -13.68 -16.47
N ALA A 245 -7.21 -13.04 -15.33
CA ALA A 245 -6.31 -11.91 -15.32
C ALA A 245 -4.91 -12.27 -15.81
N VAL A 246 -4.37 -13.42 -15.42
CA VAL A 246 -3.06 -13.89 -15.89
C VAL A 246 -3.08 -14.23 -17.37
N ASP A 247 -4.13 -14.89 -17.86
CA ASP A 247 -4.27 -15.26 -19.27
C ASP A 247 -4.33 -14.02 -20.18
N GLU A 248 -5.06 -12.98 -19.78
CA GLU A 248 -5.10 -11.72 -20.52
C GLU A 248 -3.80 -10.93 -20.39
N LEU A 249 -3.21 -10.86 -19.18
CA LEU A 249 -1.92 -10.20 -18.96
C LEU A 249 -0.83 -10.78 -19.86
N LYS A 250 -0.76 -12.11 -19.99
CA LYS A 250 0.17 -12.79 -20.88
C LYS A 250 0.03 -12.37 -22.34
N LYS A 251 -1.21 -12.24 -22.83
CA LYS A 251 -1.50 -11.78 -24.19
C LYS A 251 -1.11 -10.31 -24.37
N VAL A 252 -1.43 -9.47 -23.39
CA VAL A 252 -1.10 -8.04 -23.39
C VAL A 252 0.41 -7.83 -23.41
N VAL A 253 1.15 -8.50 -22.51
CA VAL A 253 2.61 -8.41 -22.44
C VAL A 253 3.26 -8.86 -23.75
N SER A 254 2.85 -10.02 -24.31
CA SER A 254 3.37 -10.49 -25.59
C SER A 254 3.15 -9.47 -26.69
N LYS A 255 1.93 -8.94 -26.82
CA LYS A 255 1.59 -7.96 -27.85
C LYS A 255 2.37 -6.65 -27.71
N LEU A 256 2.54 -6.14 -26.49
CA LEU A 256 3.30 -4.90 -26.25
C LEU A 256 4.79 -5.11 -26.54
N ARG A 257 5.37 -6.25 -26.21
CA ARG A 257 6.76 -6.59 -26.55
C ARG A 257 6.98 -6.71 -28.05
N ASP A 258 6.03 -7.27 -28.79
CA ASP A 258 6.09 -7.32 -30.25
C ASP A 258 6.11 -5.92 -30.89
N TRP A 259 5.46 -4.94 -30.26
CA TRP A 259 5.42 -3.54 -30.74
C TRP A 259 6.59 -2.70 -30.22
N SER A 260 7.28 -3.14 -29.18
CA SER A 260 8.37 -2.40 -28.55
C SER A 260 9.57 -2.29 -29.48
N SER A 261 10.18 -1.12 -29.50
CA SER A 261 11.49 -0.89 -30.13
C SER A 261 12.65 -1.38 -29.28
N VAL A 262 12.38 -1.72 -28.01
CA VAL A 262 13.33 -2.21 -27.01
C VAL A 262 13.10 -3.71 -26.81
N SER A 263 14.17 -4.50 -26.76
CA SER A 263 14.10 -5.94 -26.52
C SER A 263 15.40 -6.43 -25.89
N GLU A 264 15.41 -7.68 -25.42
CA GLU A 264 16.61 -8.33 -24.88
C GLU A 264 17.79 -8.30 -25.86
N GLU A 265 17.53 -8.41 -27.18
CA GLU A 265 18.55 -8.36 -28.21
C GLU A 265 19.03 -6.94 -28.55
N LYS A 266 18.16 -5.92 -28.37
CA LYS A 266 18.44 -4.53 -28.76
C LYS A 266 18.90 -3.65 -27.58
N GLY A 267 18.71 -4.12 -26.32
CA GLY A 267 18.93 -3.34 -25.10
C GLY A 267 17.86 -2.25 -24.89
N TRP A 268 18.05 -1.48 -23.83
CA TRP A 268 17.23 -0.28 -23.51
C TRP A 268 17.74 0.94 -24.25
#